data_9cab003c270489ae947b403c57251f34
#
_entry.id   9cab003c270489ae947b403c57251f34
#
_cell.length_a   1.000
_cell.length_b   1.000
_cell.length_c   1.000
_cell.angle_alpha   90.00
_cell.angle_beta   90.00
_cell.angle_gamma   90.00
#
_symmetry.space_group_name_H-M   'P 1'
#
loop_
_entity.id
_entity.type
_entity.pdbx_description
1 polymer ?
#
loop_
_entity_poly.entity_id
_entity_poly.type
_entity_poly.pdbx_seq_one_letter_code
_entity_poly.pdbx_strand_id
1 'polypeptide(L)'
;MKRIAACLACLLVLAAPARATEGARLLAQVPLVPPGETLPEDLLAFLYALWPDYYNSVREGGFTRDNLRLGRIDLNGDGTSELVLMVDAPGWEAAPGNPFVVAQWRKGRWLAVGWGWGDEDTVFATDDSVGGWLGIDGGKATMRWTGKEYHTEEKP
;
A
#
# COMPACT_ATOMS: atom_id res chain seq x y z
N MET A 1 64.07 -30.55 -4.29
CA MET A 1 63.53 -29.65 -3.27
C MET A 1 62.70 -28.58 -4.00
N LYS A 2 61.39 -28.74 -4.03
CA LYS A 2 60.44 -27.80 -4.69
C LYS A 2 59.79 -26.94 -3.61
N ARG A 3 60.02 -25.63 -3.65
CA ARG A 3 59.40 -24.66 -2.76
C ARG A 3 58.03 -24.26 -3.31
N ILE A 4 56.96 -24.55 -2.57
CA ILE A 4 55.60 -24.11 -2.83
C ILE A 4 55.44 -22.75 -2.18
N ALA A 5 55.25 -21.71 -3.00
CA ALA A 5 54.84 -20.39 -2.52
C ALA A 5 53.32 -20.35 -2.42
N ALA A 6 52.78 -20.21 -1.21
CA ALA A 6 51.37 -20.01 -0.96
C ALA A 6 51.04 -18.49 -1.09
N CYS A 7 50.29 -18.15 -2.14
CA CYS A 7 49.70 -16.80 -2.28
C CYS A 7 48.48 -16.72 -1.38
N LEU A 8 48.59 -15.90 -0.33
CA LEU A 8 47.46 -15.51 0.53
C LEU A 8 46.70 -14.37 -0.16
N ALA A 9 45.58 -14.68 -0.79
CA ALA A 9 44.69 -13.65 -1.36
C ALA A 9 43.83 -13.08 -0.23
N CYS A 10 44.15 -11.87 0.24
CA CYS A 10 43.27 -11.11 1.12
C CYS A 10 42.02 -10.64 0.36
N LEU A 11 40.88 -11.27 0.61
CA LEU A 11 39.58 -10.75 0.21
C LEU A 11 39.23 -9.52 1.08
N LEU A 12 39.43 -8.34 0.52
CA LEU A 12 38.86 -7.10 1.06
C LEU A 12 37.35 -7.10 0.79
N VAL A 13 36.57 -7.48 1.79
CA VAL A 13 35.11 -7.24 1.79
C VAL A 13 34.92 -5.74 2.01
N LEU A 14 34.68 -5.01 0.93
CA LEU A 14 34.20 -3.63 0.99
C LEU A 14 32.78 -3.66 1.55
N ALA A 15 32.63 -3.41 2.84
CA ALA A 15 31.34 -3.11 3.43
C ALA A 15 30.81 -1.83 2.75
N ALA A 16 29.76 -1.96 1.95
CA ALA A 16 29.04 -0.80 1.43
C ALA A 16 28.54 0.02 2.64
N PRO A 17 28.73 1.36 2.64
CA PRO A 17 28.18 2.18 3.70
C PRO A 17 26.65 1.97 3.73
N ALA A 18 26.12 1.63 4.91
CA ALA A 18 24.68 1.68 5.15
C ALA A 18 24.25 3.14 4.85
N ARG A 19 23.53 3.34 3.74
CA ARG A 19 22.87 4.61 3.49
C ARG A 19 21.89 4.81 4.64
N ALA A 20 22.13 5.86 5.43
CA ALA A 20 21.09 6.39 6.29
C ALA A 20 19.86 6.61 5.39
N THR A 21 18.75 6.00 5.73
CA THR A 21 17.48 6.16 5.06
C THR A 21 17.05 7.62 5.29
N GLU A 22 17.42 8.54 4.39
CA GLU A 22 16.63 9.75 4.20
C GLU A 22 15.21 9.23 3.93
N GLY A 23 14.21 9.75 4.65
CA GLY A 23 12.83 9.32 4.50
C GLY A 23 12.42 9.32 3.03
N ALA A 24 11.66 8.33 2.61
CA ALA A 24 11.19 8.22 1.23
C ALA A 24 10.52 9.52 0.78
N ARG A 25 10.84 9.98 -0.43
CA ARG A 25 10.26 11.21 -0.97
C ARG A 25 8.84 10.95 -1.46
N LEU A 26 7.92 11.83 -1.07
CA LEU A 26 6.55 11.81 -1.59
C LEU A 26 6.56 12.17 -3.09
N LEU A 27 5.93 11.33 -3.92
CA LEU A 27 5.85 11.52 -5.37
C LEU A 27 4.52 12.13 -5.80
N ALA A 28 3.41 11.51 -5.40
CA ALA A 28 2.07 11.91 -5.79
C ALA A 28 1.08 11.58 -4.69
N GLN A 29 0.15 12.50 -4.42
CA GLN A 29 -1.00 12.24 -3.57
C GLN A 29 -1.95 11.29 -4.32
N VAL A 30 -2.50 10.32 -3.58
CA VAL A 30 -3.58 9.49 -4.09
C VAL A 30 -4.89 10.29 -3.93
N PRO A 31 -5.57 10.65 -5.02
CA PRO A 31 -6.79 11.45 -4.94
C PRO A 31 -7.95 10.57 -4.43
N LEU A 32 -8.17 10.54 -3.14
CA LEU A 32 -9.27 9.82 -2.50
C LEU A 32 -10.53 10.68 -2.55
N VAL A 33 -11.56 10.20 -3.25
CA VAL A 33 -12.83 10.94 -3.44
C VAL A 33 -14.02 10.04 -3.09
N PRO A 34 -15.15 10.61 -2.68
CA PRO A 34 -16.39 9.86 -2.51
C PRO A 34 -16.75 9.11 -3.81
N PRO A 35 -17.28 7.88 -3.73
CA PRO A 35 -17.78 7.18 -4.92
C PRO A 35 -18.96 7.95 -5.52
N GLY A 36 -19.15 7.82 -6.83
CA GLY A 36 -20.32 8.37 -7.52
C GLY A 36 -21.65 7.81 -6.99
N GLU A 37 -22.77 8.20 -7.58
CA GLU A 37 -24.12 7.79 -7.14
C GLU A 37 -24.28 6.26 -7.08
N THR A 38 -23.61 5.54 -7.98
CA THR A 38 -23.60 4.07 -8.02
C THR A 38 -22.18 3.55 -8.00
N LEU A 39 -21.93 2.48 -7.23
CA LEU A 39 -20.68 1.74 -7.30
C LEU A 39 -20.70 0.82 -8.53
N PRO A 40 -19.62 0.76 -9.32
CA PRO A 40 -19.48 -0.25 -10.37
C PRO A 40 -19.67 -1.67 -9.81
N GLU A 41 -20.25 -2.56 -10.60
CA GLU A 41 -20.58 -3.92 -10.17
C GLU A 41 -19.34 -4.70 -9.71
N ASP A 42 -18.21 -4.54 -10.38
CA ASP A 42 -16.92 -5.15 -10.01
C ASP A 42 -16.40 -4.65 -8.66
N LEU A 43 -16.56 -3.34 -8.36
CA LEU A 43 -16.22 -2.78 -7.06
C LEU A 43 -17.17 -3.23 -5.96
N LEU A 44 -18.47 -3.34 -6.27
CA LEU A 44 -19.45 -3.86 -5.33
C LEU A 44 -19.14 -5.30 -4.96
N ALA A 45 -18.82 -6.16 -5.94
CA ALA A 45 -18.41 -7.54 -5.69
C ALA A 45 -17.13 -7.61 -4.85
N PHE A 46 -16.17 -6.70 -5.09
CA PHE A 46 -14.94 -6.60 -4.31
C PHE A 46 -15.22 -6.20 -2.86
N LEU A 47 -16.09 -5.21 -2.62
CA LEU A 47 -16.50 -4.79 -1.28
C LEU A 47 -17.13 -5.94 -0.49
N TYR A 48 -18.02 -6.71 -1.11
CA TYR A 48 -18.63 -7.89 -0.47
C TYR A 48 -17.58 -8.95 -0.11
N ALA A 49 -16.58 -9.14 -0.94
CA ALA A 49 -15.51 -10.09 -0.66
C ALA A 49 -14.60 -9.64 0.50
N LEU A 50 -14.35 -8.32 0.63
CA LEU A 50 -13.55 -7.75 1.71
C LEU A 50 -14.31 -7.69 3.04
N TRP A 51 -15.57 -7.26 2.98
CA TRP A 51 -16.43 -7.02 4.13
C TRP A 51 -17.79 -7.67 3.89
N PRO A 52 -17.93 -8.99 4.13
CA PRO A 52 -19.20 -9.70 3.92
C PRO A 52 -20.37 -9.08 4.67
N ASP A 53 -20.11 -8.48 5.83
CA ASP A 53 -21.10 -7.81 6.66
C ASP A 53 -21.31 -6.32 6.32
N TYR A 54 -20.73 -5.84 5.23
CA TYR A 54 -20.83 -4.44 4.80
C TYR A 54 -22.26 -3.90 4.83
N TYR A 55 -23.24 -4.68 4.34
CA TYR A 55 -24.66 -4.29 4.36
C TYR A 55 -25.38 -4.59 5.67
N ASN A 56 -24.90 -5.54 6.46
CA ASN A 56 -25.48 -5.87 7.75
C ASN A 56 -25.03 -4.90 8.83
N SER A 57 -23.86 -4.32 8.68
CA SER A 57 -23.21 -3.42 9.63
C SER A 57 -23.92 -2.04 9.75
N VAL A 58 -24.75 -1.67 8.79
CA VAL A 58 -25.57 -0.43 8.86
C VAL A 58 -26.47 -0.39 10.11
N ARG A 59 -26.81 -1.55 10.69
CA ARG A 59 -27.59 -1.64 11.92
C ARG A 59 -26.77 -1.51 13.21
N GLU A 60 -25.46 -1.71 13.14
CA GLU A 60 -24.56 -1.83 14.30
C GLU A 60 -23.41 -0.80 14.32
N GLY A 61 -23.54 0.30 13.58
CA GLY A 61 -22.50 1.34 13.49
C GLY A 61 -21.43 1.03 12.43
N GLY A 62 -21.76 0.23 11.43
CA GLY A 62 -20.94 0.01 10.26
C GLY A 62 -20.93 1.20 9.30
N PHE A 63 -20.11 1.11 8.26
CA PHE A 63 -20.01 2.17 7.27
C PHE A 63 -21.01 1.98 6.12
N THR A 64 -21.36 3.08 5.46
CA THR A 64 -22.19 3.13 4.26
C THR A 64 -21.32 3.51 3.06
N ARG A 65 -21.92 3.53 1.87
CA ARG A 65 -21.24 4.03 0.65
C ARG A 65 -20.67 5.44 0.84
N ASP A 66 -21.35 6.30 1.58
CA ASP A 66 -20.93 7.69 1.78
C ASP A 66 -19.66 7.81 2.64
N ASN A 67 -19.33 6.74 3.38
CA ASN A 67 -18.10 6.61 4.14
C ASN A 67 -16.93 6.02 3.33
N LEU A 68 -17.12 5.72 2.06
CA LEU A 68 -16.05 5.23 1.21
C LEU A 68 -15.32 6.38 0.52
N ARG A 69 -14.02 6.22 0.37
CA ARG A 69 -13.16 7.06 -0.47
C ARG A 69 -12.41 6.17 -1.43
N LEU A 70 -12.44 6.54 -2.71
CA LEU A 70 -11.83 5.77 -3.79
C LEU A 70 -10.74 6.61 -4.46
N GLY A 71 -9.58 6.02 -4.65
CA GLY A 71 -8.50 6.59 -5.45
C GLY A 71 -7.93 5.56 -6.41
N ARG A 72 -7.28 6.05 -7.47
CA ARG A 72 -6.60 5.20 -8.45
C ARG A 72 -5.22 5.78 -8.73
N ILE A 73 -4.21 4.92 -8.73
CA ILE A 73 -2.83 5.29 -9.01
C ILE A 73 -2.09 4.09 -9.59
N ASP A 74 -1.30 4.29 -10.61
CA ASP A 74 -0.40 3.26 -11.16
C ASP A 74 0.84 3.17 -10.25
N LEU A 75 0.85 2.15 -9.39
CA LEU A 75 1.92 1.94 -8.40
C LEU A 75 3.08 1.11 -8.95
N ASN A 76 2.88 0.41 -10.06
CA ASN A 76 3.89 -0.51 -10.62
C ASN A 76 4.38 -0.12 -12.01
N GLY A 77 3.85 0.97 -12.60
CA GLY A 77 4.24 1.49 -13.90
C GLY A 77 3.80 0.64 -15.08
N ASP A 78 2.79 -0.22 -14.92
CA ASP A 78 2.29 -1.09 -16.00
C ASP A 78 1.20 -0.45 -16.87
N GLY A 79 0.79 0.78 -16.53
CA GLY A 79 -0.25 1.53 -17.21
C GLY A 79 -1.67 1.20 -16.74
N THR A 80 -1.81 0.30 -15.75
CA THR A 80 -3.10 -0.03 -15.12
C THR A 80 -3.08 0.45 -13.68
N SER A 81 -3.96 1.39 -13.33
CA SER A 81 -3.99 1.91 -11.96
C SER A 81 -4.50 0.88 -10.97
N GLU A 82 -3.81 0.76 -9.84
CA GLU A 82 -4.32 0.12 -8.64
C GLU A 82 -5.46 0.96 -8.04
N LEU A 83 -6.35 0.28 -7.34
CA LEU A 83 -7.42 0.89 -6.54
C LEU A 83 -6.92 1.08 -5.11
N VAL A 84 -7.12 2.28 -4.56
CA VAL A 84 -7.04 2.54 -3.11
C VAL A 84 -8.46 2.80 -2.63
N LEU A 85 -8.92 1.98 -1.69
CA LEU A 85 -10.27 2.06 -1.12
C LEU A 85 -10.16 2.26 0.39
N MET A 86 -10.57 3.42 0.89
CA MET A 86 -10.55 3.80 2.30
C MET A 86 -11.96 3.79 2.89
N VAL A 87 -12.06 3.42 4.16
CA VAL A 87 -13.28 3.57 4.97
C VAL A 87 -13.10 4.73 5.93
N ASP A 88 -13.82 5.82 5.69
CA ASP A 88 -13.88 7.01 6.52
C ASP A 88 -15.22 7.03 7.28
N ALA A 89 -15.30 6.22 8.33
CA ALA A 89 -16.50 6.05 9.13
C ALA A 89 -16.19 6.13 10.63
N PRO A 90 -17.07 6.76 11.44
CA PRO A 90 -16.90 6.80 12.88
C PRO A 90 -16.71 5.40 13.49
N GLY A 91 -15.66 5.27 14.31
CA GLY A 91 -15.32 3.99 14.97
C GLY A 91 -14.51 3.02 14.11
N TRP A 92 -14.15 3.40 12.87
CA TRP A 92 -13.24 2.63 12.01
C TRP A 92 -11.82 3.16 12.04
N GLU A 93 -11.65 4.43 12.45
CA GLU A 93 -10.35 5.04 12.61
C GLU A 93 -9.52 4.38 13.72
N ALA A 94 -8.26 4.15 13.46
CA ALA A 94 -7.25 3.73 14.43
C ALA A 94 -6.28 4.88 14.73
N ALA A 95 -5.35 4.70 15.65
CA ALA A 95 -4.32 5.71 15.94
C ALA A 95 -3.54 6.18 14.70
N PRO A 96 -3.21 5.31 13.69
CA PRO A 96 -2.57 5.74 12.46
C PRO A 96 -3.51 6.31 11.38
N GLY A 97 -4.81 6.40 11.61
CA GLY A 97 -5.80 6.94 10.67
C GLY A 97 -6.89 5.96 10.27
N ASN A 98 -7.57 6.25 9.17
CA ASN A 98 -8.61 5.41 8.58
C ASN A 98 -8.02 4.19 7.85
N PRO A 99 -8.64 3.01 7.93
CA PRO A 99 -8.14 1.85 7.20
C PRO A 99 -8.39 1.99 5.69
N PHE A 100 -7.41 1.60 4.90
CA PHE A 100 -7.57 1.47 3.45
C PHE A 100 -6.97 0.17 2.92
N VAL A 101 -7.48 -0.28 1.79
CA VAL A 101 -6.95 -1.41 1.03
C VAL A 101 -6.38 -0.93 -0.29
N VAL A 102 -5.26 -1.52 -0.69
CA VAL A 102 -4.72 -1.41 -2.05
C VAL A 102 -5.10 -2.67 -2.80
N ALA A 103 -5.71 -2.50 -3.98
CA ALA A 103 -6.15 -3.61 -4.80
C ALA A 103 -5.65 -3.48 -6.23
N GLN A 104 -5.24 -4.61 -6.81
CA GLN A 104 -4.82 -4.71 -8.20
C GLN A 104 -5.88 -5.42 -9.03
N TRP A 105 -6.11 -4.93 -10.25
CA TRP A 105 -6.97 -5.60 -11.23
C TRP A 105 -6.24 -6.78 -11.84
N ARG A 106 -6.71 -8.00 -11.62
CA ARG A 106 -6.14 -9.22 -12.19
C ARG A 106 -7.22 -10.19 -12.65
N LYS A 107 -7.09 -10.69 -13.86
CA LYS A 107 -7.97 -11.74 -14.42
C LYS A 107 -9.46 -11.37 -14.29
N GLY A 108 -9.80 -10.12 -14.58
CA GLY A 108 -11.18 -9.64 -14.57
C GLY A 108 -11.78 -9.39 -13.19
N ARG A 109 -10.96 -9.21 -12.15
CA ARG A 109 -11.42 -8.88 -10.79
C ARG A 109 -10.38 -8.09 -10.00
N TRP A 110 -10.82 -7.38 -8.98
CA TRP A 110 -9.97 -6.76 -7.98
C TRP A 110 -9.48 -7.78 -6.96
N LEU A 111 -8.22 -7.70 -6.59
CA LEU A 111 -7.59 -8.50 -5.56
C LEU A 111 -6.86 -7.58 -4.60
N ALA A 112 -7.14 -7.70 -3.30
CA ALA A 112 -6.39 -6.96 -2.28
C ALA A 112 -4.92 -7.40 -2.29
N VAL A 113 -4.02 -6.42 -2.36
CA VAL A 113 -2.56 -6.63 -2.35
C VAL A 113 -1.88 -5.94 -1.17
N GLY A 114 -2.64 -5.27 -0.32
CA GLY A 114 -2.15 -4.68 0.92
C GLY A 114 -3.21 -3.89 1.65
N TRP A 115 -2.94 -3.66 2.94
CA TRP A 115 -3.77 -2.87 3.85
C TRP A 115 -2.91 -1.83 4.52
N GLY A 116 -3.47 -0.63 4.72
CA GLY A 116 -2.79 0.47 5.37
C GLY A 116 -3.73 1.35 6.17
N TRP A 117 -3.17 2.39 6.74
CA TRP A 117 -3.89 3.41 7.49
C TRP A 117 -3.43 4.79 7.06
N GLY A 118 -4.35 5.73 7.01
CA GLY A 118 -4.06 7.12 6.69
C GLY A 118 -5.34 7.95 6.72
N ASP A 119 -5.20 9.24 6.51
CA ASP A 119 -6.33 10.15 6.32
C ASP A 119 -6.49 10.46 4.83
N GLU A 120 -7.65 10.99 4.42
CA GLU A 120 -8.01 11.25 3.03
C GLU A 120 -6.94 12.08 2.29
N ASP A 121 -6.29 13.02 2.98
CA ASP A 121 -5.30 13.93 2.44
C ASP A 121 -3.84 13.50 2.69
N THR A 122 -3.60 12.39 3.40
CA THR A 122 -2.25 11.93 3.80
C THR A 122 -1.73 10.75 3.03
N VAL A 123 -2.50 10.17 2.10
CA VAL A 123 -2.05 9.00 1.32
C VAL A 123 -1.28 9.43 0.09
N PHE A 124 0.00 9.09 0.05
CA PHE A 124 0.93 9.43 -1.04
C PHE A 124 1.67 8.20 -1.56
N ALA A 125 1.90 8.14 -2.87
CA ALA A 125 2.93 7.28 -3.42
C ALA A 125 4.32 7.87 -3.12
N THR A 126 5.30 6.99 -2.90
CA THR A 126 6.67 7.39 -2.56
C THR A 126 7.69 6.75 -3.51
N ASP A 127 8.91 7.28 -3.53
CA ASP A 127 10.02 6.76 -4.33
C ASP A 127 10.73 5.54 -3.69
N ASP A 128 10.28 5.08 -2.51
CA ASP A 128 10.71 3.82 -1.93
C ASP A 128 10.12 2.66 -2.74
N SER A 129 10.85 2.18 -3.73
CA SER A 129 10.33 1.18 -4.67
C SER A 129 11.05 -0.15 -4.54
N VAL A 130 10.29 -1.23 -4.67
CA VAL A 130 10.78 -2.61 -4.73
C VAL A 130 10.19 -3.32 -5.94
N GLY A 131 11.05 -3.83 -6.83
CA GLY A 131 10.60 -4.54 -8.03
C GLY A 131 9.71 -3.71 -8.97
N GLY A 132 9.89 -2.39 -8.98
CA GLY A 132 9.09 -1.46 -9.78
C GLY A 132 7.82 -0.97 -9.09
N TRP A 133 7.44 -1.51 -7.93
CA TRP A 133 6.30 -1.06 -7.15
C TRP A 133 6.71 0.08 -6.21
N LEU A 134 6.01 1.20 -6.29
CA LEU A 134 6.20 2.35 -5.41
C LEU A 134 5.75 2.03 -3.99
N GLY A 135 6.38 2.64 -2.99
CA GLY A 135 5.88 2.65 -1.62
C GLY A 135 4.65 3.53 -1.46
N ILE A 136 3.96 3.39 -0.34
CA ILE A 136 2.81 4.23 0.03
C ILE A 136 3.06 4.80 1.41
N ASP A 137 2.84 6.09 1.57
CA ASP A 137 2.87 6.82 2.83
C ASP A 137 1.43 7.18 3.21
N GLY A 138 0.96 6.73 4.36
CA GLY A 138 -0.34 7.07 4.94
C GLY A 138 -0.25 8.11 6.07
N GLY A 139 0.86 8.84 6.16
CA GLY A 139 1.10 9.81 7.24
C GLY A 139 1.79 9.17 8.44
N LYS A 140 1.12 8.39 9.24
CA LYS A 140 1.68 7.70 10.43
C LYS A 140 2.15 6.27 10.16
N ALA A 141 1.79 5.70 9.02
CA ALA A 141 2.22 4.38 8.59
C ALA A 141 2.75 4.42 7.16
N THR A 142 3.66 3.52 6.84
CA THR A 142 4.18 3.33 5.48
C THR A 142 3.90 1.91 5.02
N MET A 143 3.72 1.74 3.72
CA MET A 143 3.55 0.44 3.09
C MET A 143 4.64 0.22 2.06
N ARG A 144 5.32 -0.92 2.15
CA ARG A 144 6.40 -1.31 1.25
C ARG A 144 6.04 -2.62 0.53
N TRP A 145 6.30 -2.67 -0.77
CA TRP A 145 6.11 -3.88 -1.56
C TRP A 145 7.12 -4.97 -1.18
N THR A 146 6.67 -6.19 -0.96
CA THR A 146 7.52 -7.34 -0.59
C THR A 146 7.87 -8.25 -1.77
N GLY A 147 7.38 -7.93 -2.98
CA GLY A 147 7.45 -8.80 -4.15
C GLY A 147 6.16 -9.59 -4.40
N LYS A 148 5.24 -9.59 -3.43
CA LYS A 148 3.96 -10.29 -3.51
C LYS A 148 2.79 -9.42 -3.04
N GLU A 149 2.98 -8.69 -1.97
CA GLU A 149 1.98 -7.86 -1.30
C GLU A 149 2.65 -6.68 -0.60
N TYR A 150 1.89 -5.68 -0.18
CA TYR A 150 2.38 -4.61 0.66
C TYR A 150 2.45 -5.05 2.12
N HIS A 151 3.55 -4.74 2.76
CA HIS A 151 3.73 -4.82 4.21
C HIS A 151 3.65 -3.42 4.81
N THR A 152 2.88 -3.27 5.89
CA THR A 152 2.65 -1.99 6.56
C THR A 152 3.50 -1.91 7.82
N GLU A 153 4.15 -0.76 8.02
CA GLU A 153 4.96 -0.43 9.18
C GLU A 153 4.50 0.92 9.75
N GLU A 154 4.28 0.97 11.08
CA GLU A 154 4.02 2.23 11.75
C GLU A 154 5.31 3.05 11.82
N LYS A 155 5.19 4.35 11.63
CA LYS A 155 6.31 5.28 11.81
C LYS A 155 6.54 5.50 13.31
N PRO A 156 7.81 5.63 13.74
CA PRO A 156 8.16 5.90 15.13
C PRO A 156 7.64 7.25 15.66
#